data_32da8ada88b51a872c08ba8bf3563048
#
_entry.id   32da8ada88b51a872c08ba8bf3563048
#
_cell.length_a   1.000
_cell.length_b   1.000
_cell.length_c   1.000
_cell.angle_alpha   90.00
_cell.angle_beta   90.00
_cell.angle_gamma   90.00
#
_symmetry.space_group_name_H-M   'P 1'
#
loop_
_entity.id
_entity.type
_entity.pdbx_description
1 polymer ?
#
loop_
_entity_poly.entity_id
_entity_poly.type
_entity_poly.pdbx_seq_one_letter_code
_entity_poly.pdbx_strand_id
1 'polypeptide(L)'
;RRYVESLSSYARQFLGLMEKPDVESIDGLSPAISIDQKTTSKNPRSTVGTVTEIYDFIRLLYARIGVPYCPKCGKKIEKQTIDQIVDSILELPEKTRVQILAPVVRGKKGEYVKLLEDFQKDGFVRARIDGKMYELSDDIEIDRKKKHNIDIIVDRLVIKEDIRNRLTESVE
;
A
#
# COMPACT_ATOMS: atom_id res chain seq x y z
N ARG A 1 2.57 47.95 14.28
CA ARG A 1 1.39 47.10 14.51
C ARG A 1 1.33 45.91 13.56
N ARG A 2 1.38 46.10 12.24
CA ARG A 2 1.38 45.00 11.24
C ARG A 2 2.49 43.97 11.48
N TYR A 3 3.70 44.42 11.85
CA TYR A 3 4.80 43.53 12.19
C TYR A 3 4.49 42.65 13.40
N VAL A 4 3.87 43.23 14.45
CA VAL A 4 3.47 42.47 15.64
C VAL A 4 2.33 41.50 15.36
N GLU A 5 1.42 41.86 14.47
CA GLU A 5 0.31 41.00 14.04
C GLU A 5 0.81 39.78 13.21
N SER A 6 1.97 39.88 12.57
CA SER A 6 2.61 38.77 11.85
C SER A 6 3.37 37.80 12.74
N LEU A 7 3.60 38.13 14.01
CA LEU A 7 4.25 37.27 14.97
C LEU A 7 3.36 36.11 15.44
N SER A 8 3.98 35.03 15.90
CA SER A 8 3.24 33.89 16.45
C SER A 8 2.36 34.30 17.63
N SER A 9 1.27 33.56 17.89
CA SER A 9 0.37 33.82 19.01
C SER A 9 1.11 33.87 20.35
N TYR A 10 2.14 33.06 20.52
CA TYR A 10 3.00 33.05 21.69
C TYR A 10 3.82 34.35 21.83
N ALA A 11 4.47 34.78 20.75
CA ALA A 11 5.25 36.04 20.76
C ALA A 11 4.36 37.29 21.02
N ARG A 12 3.13 37.26 20.50
CA ARG A 12 2.14 38.35 20.77
C ARG A 12 1.71 38.45 22.20
N GLN A 13 1.66 37.33 22.95
CA GLN A 13 1.38 37.38 24.41
C GLN A 13 2.42 38.13 25.21
N PHE A 14 3.69 38.07 24.82
CA PHE A 14 4.76 38.79 25.48
C PHE A 14 4.83 40.28 25.13
N LEU A 15 4.42 40.67 23.94
CA LEU A 15 4.46 42.05 23.46
C LEU A 15 3.25 42.88 23.86
N GLY A 16 2.23 42.23 24.43
CA GLY A 16 0.95 42.85 24.76
C GLY A 16 0.11 43.21 23.54
N LEU A 17 -1.15 43.52 23.78
CA LEU A 17 -2.04 44.07 22.74
C LEU A 17 -1.65 45.55 22.51
N MET A 18 -1.04 45.80 21.36
CA MET A 18 -0.82 47.19 20.96
C MET A 18 -2.16 47.86 20.70
N GLU A 19 -2.46 48.89 21.43
CA GLU A 19 -3.64 49.72 21.20
C GLU A 19 -3.61 50.31 19.79
N LYS A 20 -4.80 50.48 19.24
CA LYS A 20 -4.93 51.19 17.94
C LYS A 20 -4.41 52.59 18.12
N PRO A 21 -3.57 53.10 17.21
CA PRO A 21 -3.15 54.53 17.26
C PRO A 21 -4.39 55.42 17.17
N ASP A 22 -4.42 56.45 18.01
CA ASP A 22 -5.48 57.45 18.02
C ASP A 22 -5.21 58.45 16.90
N VAL A 23 -5.68 58.11 15.71
CA VAL A 23 -5.54 58.91 14.50
C VAL A 23 -6.83 58.85 13.68
N GLU A 24 -7.19 59.95 13.05
CA GLU A 24 -8.38 60.06 12.21
C GLU A 24 -8.21 59.30 10.90
N SER A 25 -7.04 59.38 10.26
CA SER A 25 -6.71 58.64 9.02
C SER A 25 -5.24 58.33 8.93
N ILE A 26 -4.89 57.29 8.16
CA ILE A 26 -3.52 56.92 7.80
C ILE A 26 -3.48 56.71 6.31
N ASP A 27 -2.90 57.67 5.57
CA ASP A 27 -2.76 57.61 4.12
C ASP A 27 -1.32 57.36 3.70
N GLY A 28 -1.11 56.98 2.45
CA GLY A 28 0.21 56.83 1.84
C GLY A 28 1.01 55.59 2.29
N LEU A 29 0.39 54.61 2.95
CA LEU A 29 1.06 53.36 3.28
C LEU A 29 1.20 52.47 2.04
N SER A 30 2.45 52.13 1.70
CA SER A 30 2.70 51.12 0.69
C SER A 30 2.10 49.76 1.08
N PRO A 31 1.60 48.96 0.12
CA PRO A 31 1.14 47.59 0.42
C PRO A 31 2.26 46.79 1.10
N ALA A 32 1.97 46.25 2.28
CA ALA A 32 2.91 45.39 2.98
C ALA A 32 2.54 43.93 2.73
N ILE A 33 3.49 43.17 2.18
CA ILE A 33 3.37 41.72 2.01
C ILE A 33 4.18 41.07 3.16
N SER A 34 3.51 40.31 4.01
CA SER A 34 4.18 39.44 5.00
C SER A 34 4.28 38.05 4.44
N ILE A 35 5.49 37.54 4.31
CA ILE A 35 5.76 36.17 3.93
C ILE A 35 6.23 35.45 5.19
N ASP A 36 5.39 34.64 5.79
CA ASP A 36 5.75 33.80 6.92
C ASP A 36 6.35 32.50 6.39
N GLN A 37 7.55 32.19 6.90
CA GLN A 37 8.10 30.86 6.70
C GLN A 37 7.24 29.87 7.49
N LYS A 38 6.60 28.94 6.78
CA LYS A 38 5.85 27.86 7.40
C LYS A 38 6.84 27.02 8.23
N THR A 39 6.80 27.17 9.54
CA THR A 39 7.61 26.34 10.45
C THR A 39 7.24 24.89 10.20
N THR A 40 8.24 24.07 9.97
CA THR A 40 8.07 22.62 9.78
C THR A 40 7.24 22.07 10.94
N SER A 41 6.13 21.44 10.61
CA SER A 41 5.31 20.71 11.57
C SER A 41 6.22 19.74 12.35
N LYS A 42 6.07 19.67 13.68
CA LYS A 42 6.77 18.70 14.53
C LYS A 42 6.42 17.22 14.19
N ASN A 43 5.60 17.01 13.16
CA ASN A 43 5.25 15.68 12.71
C ASN A 43 6.43 15.09 11.91
N PRO A 44 7.08 14.00 12.37
CA PRO A 44 8.23 13.40 11.70
C PRO A 44 7.91 12.85 10.30
N ARG A 45 6.64 12.72 9.95
CA ARG A 45 6.20 12.33 8.60
C ARG A 45 6.02 13.51 7.64
N SER A 46 6.12 14.75 8.14
CA SER A 46 5.98 15.95 7.31
C SER A 46 7.35 16.33 6.75
N THR A 47 7.57 16.04 5.48
CA THR A 47 8.74 16.46 4.72
C THR A 47 8.40 17.66 3.85
N VAL A 48 9.40 18.35 3.32
CA VAL A 48 9.21 19.44 2.35
C VAL A 48 8.39 18.94 1.15
N GLY A 49 8.68 17.73 0.67
CA GLY A 49 7.96 17.13 -0.46
C GLY A 49 6.46 16.96 -0.23
N THR A 50 6.04 16.61 1.02
CA THR A 50 4.62 16.46 1.36
C THR A 50 3.93 17.80 1.59
N VAL A 51 4.63 18.77 2.16
CA VAL A 51 4.08 20.12 2.42
C VAL A 51 3.91 20.94 1.15
N THR A 52 4.77 20.74 0.17
CA THR A 52 4.74 21.43 -1.12
C THR A 52 3.97 20.67 -2.22
N GLU A 53 3.38 19.51 -1.89
CA GLU A 53 2.69 18.63 -2.83
C GLU A 53 3.61 18.01 -3.91
N ILE A 54 4.90 18.30 -3.90
CA ILE A 54 5.88 17.73 -4.85
C ILE A 54 5.86 16.20 -4.81
N TYR A 55 5.64 15.62 -3.62
CA TYR A 55 5.55 14.18 -3.46
C TYR A 55 4.43 13.55 -4.30
N ASP A 56 3.28 14.21 -4.42
CA ASP A 56 2.15 13.68 -5.19
C ASP A 56 2.45 13.70 -6.70
N PHE A 57 3.11 14.75 -7.19
CA PHE A 57 3.59 14.78 -8.57
C PHE A 57 4.65 13.71 -8.84
N ILE A 58 5.60 13.51 -7.93
CA ILE A 58 6.61 12.45 -8.05
C ILE A 58 5.96 11.07 -8.05
N ARG A 59 4.99 10.82 -7.17
CA ARG A 59 4.23 9.55 -7.16
C ARG A 59 3.57 9.29 -8.51
N LEU A 60 2.90 10.30 -9.06
CA LEU A 60 2.24 10.16 -10.35
C LEU A 60 3.26 9.90 -11.47
N LEU A 61 4.38 10.60 -11.46
CA LEU A 61 5.46 10.42 -12.42
C LEU A 61 5.99 8.98 -12.36
N TYR A 62 6.40 8.51 -11.18
CA TYR A 62 6.90 7.15 -11.02
C TYR A 62 5.86 6.08 -11.30
N ALA A 63 4.58 6.33 -11.02
CA ALA A 63 3.50 5.41 -11.36
C ALA A 63 3.32 5.25 -12.88
N ARG A 64 3.67 6.28 -13.67
CA ARG A 64 3.51 6.27 -15.13
C ARG A 64 4.74 5.76 -15.87
N ILE A 65 5.93 6.16 -15.46
CA ILE A 65 7.18 5.87 -16.18
C ILE A 65 8.21 5.11 -15.34
N GLY A 66 7.96 4.93 -14.04
CA GLY A 66 8.87 4.24 -13.15
C GLY A 66 9.01 2.76 -13.50
N VAL A 67 10.22 2.26 -13.45
CA VAL A 67 10.50 0.83 -13.58
C VAL A 67 10.78 0.27 -12.18
N PRO A 68 9.91 -0.60 -11.64
CA PRO A 68 10.10 -1.14 -10.30
C PRO A 68 11.20 -2.20 -10.30
N TYR A 69 12.00 -2.19 -9.24
CA TYR A 69 13.02 -3.19 -8.95
C TYR A 69 12.81 -3.80 -7.57
N CYS A 70 13.10 -5.08 -7.42
CA CYS A 70 13.03 -5.76 -6.14
C CYS A 70 14.07 -5.18 -5.16
N PRO A 71 13.66 -4.69 -3.96
CA PRO A 71 14.60 -4.09 -3.01
C PRO A 71 15.56 -5.12 -2.37
N LYS A 72 15.29 -6.41 -2.48
CA LYS A 72 16.11 -7.47 -1.91
C LYS A 72 17.15 -8.01 -2.90
N CYS A 73 16.79 -8.22 -4.15
CA CYS A 73 17.66 -8.86 -5.14
C CYS A 73 17.99 -7.97 -6.35
N GLY A 74 17.45 -6.75 -6.44
CA GLY A 74 17.70 -5.81 -7.52
C GLY A 74 17.13 -6.22 -8.89
N LYS A 75 16.38 -7.32 -8.98
CA LYS A 75 15.77 -7.73 -10.25
C LYS A 75 14.67 -6.77 -10.64
N LYS A 76 14.57 -6.47 -11.93
CA LYS A 76 13.47 -5.69 -12.52
C LYS A 76 12.16 -6.46 -12.36
N ILE A 77 11.11 -5.75 -11.94
CA ILE A 77 9.76 -6.32 -11.83
C ILE A 77 8.99 -5.91 -13.09
N GLU A 78 8.61 -6.88 -13.88
CA GLU A 78 7.82 -6.69 -15.10
C GLU A 78 6.49 -7.43 -14.97
N LYS A 79 5.50 -6.96 -15.73
CA LYS A 79 4.25 -7.69 -15.88
C LYS A 79 4.54 -8.93 -16.72
N GLN A 80 4.32 -10.09 -16.14
CA GLN A 80 4.48 -11.36 -16.84
C GLN A 80 3.16 -11.77 -17.49
N THR A 81 3.24 -12.39 -18.65
CA THR A 81 2.13 -13.10 -19.27
C THR A 81 1.98 -14.49 -18.64
N ILE A 82 0.80 -15.11 -18.80
CA ILE A 82 0.56 -16.48 -18.33
C ILE A 82 1.60 -17.44 -18.91
N ASP A 83 1.89 -17.33 -20.22
CA ASP A 83 2.91 -18.16 -20.85
C ASP A 83 4.29 -18.03 -20.21
N GLN A 84 4.71 -16.80 -19.89
CA GLN A 84 6.01 -16.57 -19.23
C GLN A 84 6.05 -17.17 -17.81
N ILE A 85 4.93 -17.13 -17.09
CA ILE A 85 4.81 -17.76 -15.77
C ILE A 85 4.91 -19.29 -15.92
N VAL A 86 4.16 -19.86 -16.87
CA VAL A 86 4.15 -21.29 -17.16
C VAL A 86 5.54 -21.78 -17.58
N ASP A 87 6.21 -21.05 -18.49
CA ASP A 87 7.57 -21.39 -18.94
C ASP A 87 8.55 -21.36 -17.76
N SER A 88 8.49 -20.35 -16.91
CA SER A 88 9.35 -20.25 -15.72
C SER A 88 9.14 -21.39 -14.72
N ILE A 89 7.91 -21.91 -14.62
CA ILE A 89 7.59 -23.05 -13.77
C ILE A 89 8.11 -24.35 -14.39
N LEU A 90 8.01 -24.48 -15.71
CA LEU A 90 8.50 -25.67 -16.44
C LEU A 90 10.02 -25.79 -16.48
N GLU A 91 10.77 -24.69 -16.25
CA GLU A 91 12.21 -24.72 -16.05
C GLU A 91 12.66 -25.40 -14.74
N LEU A 92 11.74 -25.65 -13.82
CA LEU A 92 12.06 -26.37 -12.59
C LEU A 92 12.40 -27.83 -12.88
N PRO A 93 13.29 -28.47 -12.07
CA PRO A 93 13.65 -29.86 -12.27
C PRO A 93 12.45 -30.79 -12.31
N GLU A 94 12.53 -31.84 -13.12
CA GLU A 94 11.50 -32.90 -13.13
C GLU A 94 11.25 -33.45 -11.72
N LYS A 95 10.01 -33.89 -11.48
CA LYS A 95 9.50 -34.39 -10.21
C LYS A 95 9.43 -33.33 -9.08
N THR A 96 9.73 -32.05 -9.38
CA THR A 96 9.48 -30.97 -8.42
C THR A 96 7.96 -30.86 -8.14
N ARG A 97 7.61 -30.79 -6.87
CA ARG A 97 6.21 -30.58 -6.44
C ARG A 97 5.93 -29.10 -6.36
N VAL A 98 4.96 -28.62 -7.11
CA VAL A 98 4.53 -27.20 -7.11
C VAL A 98 3.07 -27.09 -6.65
N GLN A 99 2.73 -25.97 -6.06
CA GLN A 99 1.37 -25.62 -5.67
C GLN A 99 1.02 -24.27 -6.28
N ILE A 100 -0.12 -24.19 -6.94
CA ILE A 100 -0.69 -22.96 -7.45
C ILE A 100 -1.64 -22.41 -6.39
N LEU A 101 -1.44 -21.15 -6.00
CA LEU A 101 -2.12 -20.52 -4.89
C LEU A 101 -2.74 -19.21 -5.35
N ALA A 102 -4.04 -19.04 -5.13
CA ALA A 102 -4.75 -17.79 -5.35
C ALA A 102 -4.85 -16.99 -4.05
N PRO A 103 -4.20 -15.81 -3.94
CA PRO A 103 -4.28 -14.99 -2.74
C PRO A 103 -5.62 -14.25 -2.67
N VAL A 104 -6.48 -14.64 -1.74
CA VAL A 104 -7.82 -14.05 -1.57
C VAL A 104 -7.90 -13.03 -0.44
N VAL A 105 -7.06 -13.18 0.60
CA VAL A 105 -6.97 -12.20 1.71
C VAL A 105 -5.50 -11.89 2.00
N ARG A 106 -5.18 -10.60 2.11
CA ARG A 106 -3.83 -10.11 2.44
C ARG A 106 -3.88 -9.11 3.60
N GLY A 107 -3.44 -9.55 4.78
CA GLY A 107 -3.25 -8.71 5.97
C GLY A 107 -4.50 -7.98 6.46
N LYS A 108 -5.68 -8.53 6.24
CA LYS A 108 -6.97 -7.94 6.65
C LYS A 108 -7.55 -8.71 7.83
N LYS A 109 -8.29 -7.99 8.69
CA LYS A 109 -9.06 -8.58 9.80
C LYS A 109 -10.42 -9.08 9.30
N GLY A 110 -10.91 -10.17 9.87
CA GLY A 110 -12.22 -10.74 9.55
C GLY A 110 -12.30 -12.22 9.94
N GLU A 111 -13.51 -12.77 9.94
CA GLU A 111 -13.77 -14.19 10.25
C GLU A 111 -13.66 -15.08 9.00
N TYR A 112 -13.98 -14.54 7.83
CA TYR A 112 -13.89 -15.18 6.52
C TYR A 112 -14.64 -16.51 6.35
N VAL A 113 -15.50 -16.91 7.28
CA VAL A 113 -16.27 -18.18 7.24
C VAL A 113 -17.04 -18.29 5.92
N LYS A 114 -17.86 -17.27 5.60
CA LYS A 114 -18.64 -17.27 4.38
C LYS A 114 -17.79 -17.35 3.11
N LEU A 115 -16.63 -16.66 3.10
CA LEU A 115 -15.69 -16.69 1.99
C LEU A 115 -15.16 -18.11 1.75
N LEU A 116 -14.78 -18.81 2.82
CA LEU A 116 -14.28 -20.18 2.74
C LEU A 116 -15.37 -21.17 2.31
N GLU A 117 -16.61 -21.02 2.82
CA GLU A 117 -17.76 -21.79 2.39
C GLU A 117 -18.07 -21.61 0.90
N ASP A 118 -17.97 -20.39 0.39
CA ASP A 118 -18.23 -20.10 -1.02
C ASP A 118 -17.17 -20.81 -1.90
N PHE A 119 -15.87 -20.75 -1.54
CA PHE A 119 -14.82 -21.49 -2.24
C PHE A 119 -15.00 -23.01 -2.14
N GLN A 120 -15.50 -23.53 -1.02
CA GLN A 120 -15.83 -24.95 -0.88
C GLN A 120 -16.95 -25.34 -1.85
N LYS A 121 -18.00 -24.53 -1.98
CA LYS A 121 -19.09 -24.76 -2.95
C LYS A 121 -18.61 -24.70 -4.40
N ASP A 122 -17.62 -23.84 -4.68
CA ASP A 122 -16.99 -23.73 -6.01
C ASP A 122 -16.06 -24.92 -6.33
N GLY A 123 -15.92 -25.87 -5.39
CA GLY A 123 -15.18 -27.13 -5.58
C GLY A 123 -13.72 -27.10 -5.12
N PHE A 124 -13.25 -26.01 -4.53
CA PHE A 124 -11.93 -25.99 -3.92
C PHE A 124 -11.90 -26.82 -2.63
N VAL A 125 -10.80 -27.51 -2.39
CA VAL A 125 -10.68 -28.46 -1.27
C VAL A 125 -9.84 -27.92 -0.12
N ARG A 126 -8.85 -27.04 -0.43
CA ARG A 126 -7.84 -26.62 0.55
C ARG A 126 -7.53 -25.15 0.50
N ALA A 127 -7.23 -24.60 1.67
CA ALA A 127 -6.71 -23.26 1.83
C ALA A 127 -5.44 -23.25 2.68
N ARG A 128 -4.59 -22.26 2.45
CA ARG A 128 -3.46 -21.94 3.32
C ARG A 128 -3.79 -20.66 4.08
N ILE A 129 -3.95 -20.76 5.41
CA ILE A 129 -4.29 -19.65 6.28
C ILE A 129 -3.10 -19.40 7.21
N ASP A 130 -2.54 -18.18 7.14
CA ASP A 130 -1.37 -17.77 7.92
C ASP A 130 -0.20 -18.76 7.85
N GLY A 131 0.00 -19.36 6.67
CA GLY A 131 1.05 -20.33 6.40
C GLY A 131 0.71 -21.78 6.75
N LYS A 132 -0.43 -22.05 7.42
CA LYS A 132 -0.89 -23.41 7.74
C LYS A 132 -1.92 -23.90 6.72
N MET A 133 -1.89 -25.19 6.42
CA MET A 133 -2.81 -25.85 5.50
C MET A 133 -4.06 -26.32 6.25
N TYR A 134 -5.22 -26.07 5.66
CA TYR A 134 -6.53 -26.50 6.14
C TYR A 134 -7.31 -27.15 5.01
N GLU A 135 -8.15 -28.11 5.31
CA GLU A 135 -9.18 -28.58 4.39
C GLU A 135 -10.41 -27.67 4.57
N LEU A 136 -11.03 -27.24 3.46
CA LEU A 136 -12.21 -26.36 3.52
C LEU A 136 -13.45 -27.07 4.10
N SER A 137 -13.40 -28.39 4.23
CA SER A 137 -14.42 -29.20 4.90
C SER A 137 -14.32 -29.17 6.42
N ASP A 138 -13.18 -28.72 6.96
CA ASP A 138 -12.96 -28.66 8.39
C ASP A 138 -13.63 -27.41 9.00
N ASP A 139 -13.93 -27.47 10.29
CA ASP A 139 -14.39 -26.30 11.04
C ASP A 139 -13.19 -25.39 11.34
N ILE A 140 -13.04 -24.33 10.53
CA ILE A 140 -11.88 -23.44 10.58
C ILE A 140 -12.21 -22.21 11.41
N GLU A 141 -11.71 -22.17 12.64
CA GLU A 141 -11.83 -20.99 13.49
C GLU A 141 -10.79 -19.91 13.13
N ILE A 142 -11.25 -18.72 12.75
CA ILE A 142 -10.42 -17.57 12.43
C ILE A 142 -10.71 -16.43 13.41
N ASP A 143 -9.67 -15.91 14.06
CA ASP A 143 -9.78 -14.80 15.01
C ASP A 143 -10.05 -13.47 14.28
N ARG A 144 -11.29 -12.99 14.29
CA ARG A 144 -11.71 -11.74 13.64
C ARG A 144 -10.90 -10.50 14.02
N LYS A 145 -10.19 -10.53 15.16
CA LYS A 145 -9.42 -9.39 15.66
C LYS A 145 -8.01 -9.34 15.08
N LYS A 146 -7.51 -10.43 14.54
CA LYS A 146 -6.17 -10.53 13.94
C LYS A 146 -6.21 -10.28 12.44
N LYS A 147 -5.06 -9.95 11.89
CA LYS A 147 -4.87 -9.85 10.44
C LYS A 147 -4.50 -11.21 9.89
N HIS A 148 -5.17 -11.64 8.84
CA HIS A 148 -4.96 -12.94 8.22
C HIS A 148 -4.51 -12.82 6.78
N ASN A 149 -3.76 -13.81 6.32
CA ASN A 149 -3.44 -14.07 4.92
C ASN A 149 -4.06 -15.41 4.55
N ILE A 150 -4.91 -15.41 3.53
CA ILE A 150 -5.60 -16.62 3.06
C ILE A 150 -5.29 -16.78 1.58
N ASP A 151 -4.78 -17.96 1.23
CA ASP A 151 -4.55 -18.41 -0.13
C ASP A 151 -5.39 -19.67 -0.37
N ILE A 152 -6.16 -19.70 -1.44
CA ILE A 152 -6.84 -20.91 -1.90
C ILE A 152 -5.86 -21.72 -2.74
N ILE A 153 -5.83 -23.03 -2.56
CA ILE A 153 -5.01 -23.93 -3.36
C ILE A 153 -5.80 -24.30 -4.60
N VAL A 154 -5.36 -23.74 -5.72
CA VAL A 154 -5.98 -23.98 -7.03
C VAL A 154 -5.59 -25.37 -7.52
N ASP A 155 -4.29 -25.68 -7.52
CA ASP A 155 -3.81 -26.99 -7.96
C ASP A 155 -2.50 -27.40 -7.28
N ARG A 156 -2.23 -28.72 -7.31
CA ARG A 156 -1.01 -29.35 -6.81
C ARG A 156 -0.46 -30.26 -7.89
N LEU A 157 0.67 -29.87 -8.45
CA LEU A 157 1.25 -30.47 -9.62
C LEU A 157 2.64 -31.03 -9.33
N VAL A 158 3.04 -32.00 -10.15
CA VAL A 158 4.42 -32.47 -10.20
C VAL A 158 4.97 -32.21 -11.60
N ILE A 159 6.11 -31.54 -11.69
CA ILE A 159 6.72 -31.19 -12.97
C ILE A 159 7.07 -32.47 -13.74
N LYS A 160 6.51 -32.60 -14.96
CA LYS A 160 6.75 -33.65 -15.93
C LYS A 160 6.43 -33.11 -17.34
N GLU A 161 6.83 -33.83 -18.39
CA GLU A 161 6.72 -33.36 -19.78
C GLU A 161 5.31 -32.93 -20.22
N ASP A 162 4.25 -33.52 -19.68
CA ASP A 162 2.88 -33.40 -20.21
C ASP A 162 1.96 -32.49 -19.36
N ILE A 163 2.56 -31.60 -18.57
CA ILE A 163 1.80 -30.83 -17.57
C ILE A 163 1.39 -29.43 -18.07
N ARG A 164 1.91 -28.97 -19.22
CA ARG A 164 1.78 -27.58 -19.68
C ARG A 164 0.33 -27.10 -19.72
N ASN A 165 -0.57 -27.86 -20.35
CA ASN A 165 -1.97 -27.44 -20.50
C ASN A 165 -2.65 -27.27 -19.15
N ARG A 166 -2.52 -28.28 -18.27
CA ARG A 166 -3.08 -28.23 -16.92
C ARG A 166 -2.49 -27.09 -16.08
N LEU A 167 -1.18 -26.85 -16.23
CA LEU A 167 -0.51 -25.74 -15.54
C LEU A 167 -1.06 -24.38 -16.03
N THR A 168 -1.27 -24.22 -17.33
CA THR A 168 -1.85 -23.00 -17.92
C THR A 168 -3.25 -22.75 -17.36
N GLU A 169 -4.13 -23.76 -17.39
CA GLU A 169 -5.49 -23.66 -16.82
C GLU A 169 -5.50 -23.33 -15.33
N SER A 170 -4.49 -23.80 -14.59
CA SER A 170 -4.41 -23.51 -13.15
C SER A 170 -3.83 -22.12 -12.83
N VAL A 171 -3.12 -21.49 -13.78
CA VAL A 171 -2.52 -20.15 -13.61
C VAL A 171 -3.48 -19.06 -14.10
N GLU A 172 -4.38 -19.35 -15.04
CA GLU A 172 -5.48 -18.46 -15.44
C GLU A 172 -6.48 -18.20 -14.31
#